data_b6b920acef6bc5bfc40f3cd3e24b3318
#
_entry.id   b6b920acef6bc5bfc40f3cd3e24b3318
#
_cell.length_a   1.000
_cell.length_b   1.000
_cell.length_c   1.000
_cell.angle_alpha   90.00
_cell.angle_beta   90.00
_cell.angle_gamma   90.00
#
_symmetry.space_group_name_H-M   'P 1'
#
loop_
_entity.id
_entity.type
_entity.pdbx_description
1 polymer ?
#
loop_
_entity_poly.entity_id
_entity_poly.type
_entity_poly.pdbx_seq_one_letter_code
_entity_poly.pdbx_strand_id
1 'polypeptide(L)'
;MIKYIGSKRLLVDQIVSLCNTVAPQGGTVIDLFSGTSRVGHALKTAGFGVHANDHNAYAHNLAMCYIQADAPKVMKQAAVIIDELNSIARSISSGTGKTGFITQTYCLDSRFFHPDNGRRIDAMRTHIETLSLSPELKAVVLTSLIEAADRVDSTTGVQMAYLKAWAPRAHKHIELRLPDILPHPNQLVCSAHQLDATKAATSLSADIAYLDPPYNQHSYLGNYHIWETLVRWDHPEVYGVACKRIDCRERKSPYNSKVKIADAFNELIDSIDTNTLIVSFSDEGYLGRDEIEHILAKRGPVVVLDRDHPRYVGCKIGIHNQKGNKVGKVGKVRNTEYFFIAGEGAQRVAEAQKDLVAA
;
A
#
# COMPACT_ATOMS: atom_id res chain seq x y z
N MET A 1 -3.81 -6.19 7.46
CA MET A 1 -3.48 -5.11 6.46
C MET A 1 -4.29 -3.85 6.74
N ILE A 2 -3.71 -2.65 6.57
CA ILE A 2 -4.28 -1.34 6.86
C ILE A 2 -5.41 -0.91 5.91
N LYS A 3 -6.20 0.07 6.34
CA LYS A 3 -7.13 0.82 5.46
C LYS A 3 -6.31 1.61 4.44
N TYR A 4 -6.68 1.53 3.16
CA TYR A 4 -5.89 2.14 2.08
C TYR A 4 -6.78 2.57 0.92
N ILE A 5 -6.57 3.81 0.45
CA ILE A 5 -7.24 4.33 -0.76
C ILE A 5 -6.66 3.63 -1.99
N GLY A 6 -7.49 3.27 -2.94
CA GLY A 6 -7.04 2.52 -4.13
C GLY A 6 -6.67 1.06 -3.84
N SER A 7 -7.02 0.52 -2.65
CA SER A 7 -6.75 -0.89 -2.34
C SER A 7 -7.43 -1.82 -3.35
N LYS A 8 -6.66 -2.70 -3.98
CA LYS A 8 -7.14 -3.70 -4.97
C LYS A 8 -7.89 -4.89 -4.34
N ARG A 9 -8.38 -4.75 -3.07
CA ARG A 9 -9.02 -5.85 -2.33
C ARG A 9 -10.09 -6.61 -3.12
N LEU A 10 -10.88 -5.91 -3.93
CA LEU A 10 -11.97 -6.50 -4.72
C LEU A 10 -11.50 -7.01 -6.09
N LEU A 11 -10.24 -6.78 -6.44
CA LEU A 11 -9.67 -7.10 -7.75
C LEU A 11 -8.53 -8.14 -7.63
N VAL A 12 -8.13 -8.49 -6.42
CA VAL A 12 -7.01 -9.41 -6.14
C VAL A 12 -7.21 -10.74 -6.85
N ASP A 13 -8.38 -11.36 -6.74
CA ASP A 13 -8.66 -12.66 -7.33
C ASP A 13 -8.52 -12.63 -8.86
N GLN A 14 -8.94 -11.52 -9.48
CA GLN A 14 -8.77 -11.34 -10.92
C GLN A 14 -7.31 -11.15 -11.31
N ILE A 15 -6.53 -10.37 -10.53
CA ILE A 15 -5.10 -10.17 -10.79
C ILE A 15 -4.36 -11.51 -10.68
N VAL A 16 -4.64 -12.30 -9.64
CA VAL A 16 -4.07 -13.65 -9.47
C VAL A 16 -4.47 -14.56 -10.63
N SER A 17 -5.74 -14.53 -11.04
CA SER A 17 -6.23 -15.30 -12.19
C SER A 17 -5.50 -14.93 -13.49
N LEU A 18 -5.27 -13.64 -13.74
CA LEU A 18 -4.50 -13.17 -14.90
C LEU A 18 -3.05 -13.67 -14.86
N CYS A 19 -2.38 -13.56 -13.70
CA CYS A 19 -1.02 -14.09 -13.55
C CYS A 19 -0.96 -15.59 -13.77
N ASN A 20 -1.93 -16.36 -13.26
CA ASN A 20 -2.03 -17.81 -13.50
C ASN A 20 -2.29 -18.14 -14.99
N THR A 21 -3.09 -17.34 -15.70
CA THR A 21 -3.32 -17.52 -17.14
C THR A 21 -2.05 -17.25 -17.94
N VAL A 22 -1.31 -16.20 -17.58
CA VAL A 22 -0.04 -15.83 -18.22
C VAL A 22 1.06 -16.84 -17.91
N ALA A 23 1.18 -17.30 -16.68
CA ALA A 23 2.21 -18.21 -16.22
C ALA A 23 1.59 -19.42 -15.46
N PRO A 24 0.97 -20.39 -16.16
CA PRO A 24 0.24 -21.49 -15.53
C PRO A 24 1.13 -22.48 -14.77
N GLN A 25 2.43 -22.45 -15.00
CA GLN A 25 3.41 -23.26 -14.25
C GLN A 25 4.01 -22.50 -13.03
N GLY A 26 3.48 -21.34 -12.71
CA GLY A 26 4.07 -20.42 -11.74
C GLY A 26 5.18 -19.58 -12.36
N GLY A 27 5.93 -18.87 -11.55
CA GLY A 27 7.01 -17.98 -11.98
C GLY A 27 7.25 -16.84 -11.00
N THR A 28 7.83 -15.77 -11.51
CA THR A 28 8.15 -14.57 -10.75
C THR A 28 7.35 -13.36 -11.20
N VAL A 29 6.98 -12.50 -10.26
CA VAL A 29 6.20 -11.27 -10.53
C VAL A 29 6.87 -10.08 -9.85
N ILE A 30 7.09 -9.00 -10.59
CA ILE A 30 7.40 -7.69 -10.03
C ILE A 30 6.08 -6.99 -9.69
N ASP A 31 5.86 -6.64 -8.41
CA ASP A 31 4.80 -5.74 -7.95
C ASP A 31 5.43 -4.34 -7.76
N LEU A 32 5.40 -3.53 -8.82
CA LEU A 32 6.25 -2.34 -8.92
C LEU A 32 5.77 -1.16 -8.06
N PHE A 33 4.49 -1.11 -7.74
CA PHE A 33 3.85 -0.10 -6.88
C PHE A 33 3.09 -0.79 -5.75
N SER A 34 3.80 -1.51 -4.90
CA SER A 34 3.23 -2.52 -4.00
C SER A 34 2.28 -1.97 -2.92
N GLY A 35 2.41 -0.69 -2.55
CA GLY A 35 1.54 -0.02 -1.59
C GLY A 35 1.37 -0.79 -0.29
N THR A 36 0.22 -1.44 -0.10
CA THR A 36 -0.05 -2.30 1.07
C THR A 36 0.45 -3.74 0.91
N SER A 37 1.09 -4.07 -0.20
CA SER A 37 1.52 -5.42 -0.57
C SER A 37 0.41 -6.46 -0.68
N ARG A 38 -0.84 -6.02 -0.84
CA ARG A 38 -2.01 -6.91 -0.90
C ARG A 38 -1.98 -7.81 -2.13
N VAL A 39 -1.62 -7.26 -3.28
CA VAL A 39 -1.49 -8.00 -4.54
C VAL A 39 -0.33 -8.98 -4.42
N GLY A 40 0.85 -8.51 -4.03
CA GLY A 40 2.02 -9.36 -3.84
C GLY A 40 1.79 -10.49 -2.85
N HIS A 41 1.09 -10.25 -1.71
CA HIS A 41 0.75 -11.27 -0.74
C HIS A 41 -0.16 -12.36 -1.34
N ALA A 42 -1.16 -11.98 -2.14
CA ALA A 42 -2.02 -12.94 -2.82
C ALA A 42 -1.29 -13.73 -3.89
N LEU A 43 -0.37 -13.10 -4.64
CA LEU A 43 0.50 -13.78 -5.59
C LEU A 43 1.44 -14.76 -4.90
N LYS A 44 2.02 -14.37 -3.75
CA LYS A 44 2.82 -15.28 -2.91
C LYS A 44 1.99 -16.47 -2.41
N THR A 45 0.72 -16.25 -2.02
CA THR A 45 -0.23 -17.31 -1.65
C THR A 45 -0.50 -18.25 -2.83
N ALA A 46 -0.57 -17.72 -4.05
CA ALA A 46 -0.78 -18.49 -5.28
C ALA A 46 0.49 -19.22 -5.78
N GLY A 47 1.61 -19.09 -5.08
CA GLY A 47 2.85 -19.81 -5.39
C GLY A 47 3.85 -19.05 -6.25
N PHE A 48 3.64 -17.76 -6.54
CA PHE A 48 4.60 -16.93 -7.27
C PHE A 48 5.72 -16.42 -6.36
N GLY A 49 6.95 -16.35 -6.90
CA GLY A 49 8.00 -15.51 -6.35
C GLY A 49 7.66 -14.03 -6.62
N VAL A 50 7.74 -13.17 -5.60
CA VAL A 50 7.32 -11.78 -5.73
C VAL A 50 8.47 -10.82 -5.39
N HIS A 51 8.76 -9.90 -6.29
CA HIS A 51 9.67 -8.78 -6.12
C HIS A 51 8.85 -7.50 -5.97
N ALA A 52 8.58 -7.09 -4.73
CA ALA A 52 7.76 -5.92 -4.44
C ALA A 52 8.62 -4.65 -4.36
N ASN A 53 8.15 -3.55 -4.93
CA ASN A 53 8.79 -2.25 -4.83
C ASN A 53 7.81 -1.14 -4.44
N ASP A 54 8.26 -0.22 -3.60
CA ASP A 54 7.60 1.08 -3.40
C ASP A 54 8.63 2.09 -2.89
N HIS A 55 8.51 3.36 -3.27
CA HIS A 55 9.44 4.40 -2.86
C HIS A 55 9.16 4.95 -1.45
N ASN A 56 7.97 4.71 -0.87
CA ASN A 56 7.63 5.11 0.49
C ASN A 56 8.13 4.08 1.51
N ALA A 57 8.74 4.55 2.61
CA ALA A 57 9.30 3.65 3.60
C ALA A 57 8.24 2.79 4.29
N TYR A 58 7.04 3.32 4.55
CA TYR A 58 5.96 2.52 5.14
C TYR A 58 5.50 1.38 4.21
N ALA A 59 5.40 1.64 2.91
CA ALA A 59 5.00 0.62 1.93
C ALA A 59 6.10 -0.42 1.74
N HIS A 60 7.36 -0.01 1.65
CA HIS A 60 8.51 -0.91 1.67
C HIS A 60 8.52 -1.78 2.94
N ASN A 61 8.25 -1.20 4.13
CA ASN A 61 8.16 -1.97 5.38
C ASN A 61 7.05 -3.02 5.33
N LEU A 62 5.88 -2.68 4.74
CA LEU A 62 4.81 -3.66 4.53
C LEU A 62 5.23 -4.76 3.57
N ALA A 63 5.97 -4.43 2.49
CA ALA A 63 6.52 -5.39 1.55
C ALA A 63 7.58 -6.30 2.21
N MET A 64 8.46 -5.74 3.04
CA MET A 64 9.40 -6.52 3.85
C MET A 64 8.68 -7.55 4.74
N CYS A 65 7.55 -7.16 5.37
CA CYS A 65 6.77 -8.03 6.23
C CYS A 65 6.00 -9.10 5.45
N TYR A 66 5.22 -8.70 4.43
CA TYR A 66 4.29 -9.60 3.76
C TYR A 66 4.92 -10.40 2.62
N ILE A 67 5.95 -9.84 1.99
CA ILE A 67 6.57 -10.45 0.80
C ILE A 67 7.92 -11.07 1.15
N GLN A 68 8.88 -10.28 1.65
CA GLN A 68 10.25 -10.74 1.87
C GLN A 68 10.38 -11.66 3.08
N ALA A 69 9.68 -11.37 4.20
CA ALA A 69 9.79 -12.20 5.38
C ALA A 69 9.28 -13.63 5.10
N ASP A 70 10.03 -14.60 5.62
CA ASP A 70 9.73 -16.02 5.52
C ASP A 70 9.17 -16.50 6.88
N ALA A 71 7.89 -16.88 6.90
CA ALA A 71 7.17 -17.21 8.14
C ALA A 71 7.93 -18.17 9.08
N PRO A 72 8.50 -19.30 8.61
CA PRO A 72 9.25 -20.21 9.47
C PRO A 72 10.44 -19.56 10.20
N LYS A 73 11.03 -18.51 9.61
CA LYS A 73 12.21 -17.84 10.17
C LYS A 73 11.88 -16.78 11.21
N VAL A 74 10.72 -16.10 11.07
CA VAL A 74 10.44 -14.89 11.87
C VAL A 74 9.30 -15.01 12.85
N MET A 75 8.29 -15.88 12.61
CA MET A 75 7.02 -15.90 13.37
C MET A 75 7.22 -16.11 14.87
N LYS A 76 8.05 -17.07 15.26
CA LYS A 76 8.24 -17.41 16.69
C LYS A 76 8.80 -16.22 17.47
N GLN A 77 9.84 -15.58 16.92
CA GLN A 77 10.49 -14.44 17.55
C GLN A 77 9.60 -13.20 17.51
N ALA A 78 8.88 -12.97 16.41
CA ALA A 78 7.93 -11.88 16.29
C ALA A 78 6.80 -11.99 17.32
N ALA A 79 6.26 -13.17 17.56
CA ALA A 79 5.22 -13.39 18.56
C ALA A 79 5.69 -12.99 19.97
N VAL A 80 6.89 -13.38 20.38
CA VAL A 80 7.48 -13.01 21.67
C VAL A 80 7.60 -11.50 21.82
N ILE A 81 8.14 -10.80 20.80
CA ILE A 81 8.30 -9.34 20.83
C ILE A 81 6.93 -8.64 20.85
N ILE A 82 5.96 -9.12 20.10
CA ILE A 82 4.60 -8.58 20.09
C ILE A 82 3.95 -8.69 21.46
N ASP A 83 4.13 -9.80 22.16
CA ASP A 83 3.61 -9.99 23.52
C ASP A 83 4.30 -9.05 24.52
N GLU A 84 5.61 -8.84 24.40
CA GLU A 84 6.37 -7.86 25.18
C GLU A 84 5.85 -6.43 24.94
N LEU A 85 5.67 -6.01 23.68
CA LEU A 85 5.12 -4.70 23.32
C LEU A 85 3.69 -4.51 23.83
N ASN A 86 2.86 -5.53 23.76
CA ASN A 86 1.53 -5.49 24.36
C ASN A 86 1.57 -5.35 25.88
N SER A 87 2.56 -5.95 26.53
CA SER A 87 2.77 -5.79 27.99
C SER A 87 3.18 -4.37 28.34
N ILE A 88 4.07 -3.76 27.56
CA ILE A 88 4.41 -2.32 27.67
C ILE A 88 3.17 -1.45 27.49
N ALA A 89 2.37 -1.69 26.45
CA ALA A 89 1.16 -0.91 26.23
C ALA A 89 0.15 -1.02 27.39
N ARG A 90 -0.01 -2.21 27.97
CA ARG A 90 -0.90 -2.45 29.14
C ARG A 90 -0.41 -1.78 30.43
N SER A 91 0.90 -1.65 30.62
CA SER A 91 1.48 -0.99 31.81
C SER A 91 1.19 0.53 31.87
N ILE A 92 0.82 1.14 30.74
CA ILE A 92 0.51 2.59 30.67
C ILE A 92 -0.98 2.79 30.95
N SER A 93 -1.27 3.29 32.15
CA SER A 93 -2.63 3.66 32.58
C SER A 93 -3.13 4.91 31.84
N SER A 94 -4.46 5.09 31.80
CA SER A 94 -5.07 6.29 31.18
C SER A 94 -4.57 7.57 31.85
N GLY A 95 -4.25 8.57 31.05
CA GLY A 95 -3.71 9.84 31.50
C GLY A 95 -2.25 9.82 31.97
N THR A 96 -1.60 8.65 31.98
CA THR A 96 -0.20 8.49 32.43
C THR A 96 0.72 8.15 31.24
N GLY A 97 2.01 8.10 31.50
CA GLY A 97 3.03 7.81 30.51
C GLY A 97 3.68 9.09 29.93
N LYS A 98 4.85 8.88 29.31
CA LYS A 98 5.63 9.99 28.72
C LYS A 98 4.97 10.43 27.41
N THR A 99 4.85 11.74 27.21
CA THR A 99 4.48 12.33 25.93
C THR A 99 5.69 12.28 25.01
N GLY A 100 5.61 11.48 23.94
CA GLY A 100 6.60 11.40 22.88
C GLY A 100 6.13 12.16 21.63
N PHE A 101 6.80 11.93 20.51
CA PHE A 101 6.52 12.61 19.25
C PHE A 101 5.12 12.31 18.70
N ILE A 102 4.70 11.05 18.71
CA ILE A 102 3.36 10.66 18.22
C ILE A 102 2.28 11.28 19.08
N THR A 103 2.44 11.25 20.40
CA THR A 103 1.47 11.85 21.33
C THR A 103 1.37 13.35 21.10
N GLN A 104 2.50 14.06 21.05
CA GLN A 104 2.48 15.51 20.87
C GLN A 104 1.85 15.86 19.52
N THR A 105 2.43 15.35 18.43
CA THR A 105 2.10 15.78 17.07
C THR A 105 0.75 15.25 16.60
N TYR A 106 0.48 13.95 16.83
CA TYR A 106 -0.68 13.30 16.23
C TYR A 106 -1.85 13.06 17.18
N CYS A 107 -1.73 13.51 18.46
CA CYS A 107 -2.82 13.40 19.41
C CYS A 107 -3.18 14.76 20.07
N LEU A 108 -2.20 15.62 20.37
CA LEU A 108 -2.40 16.90 21.05
C LEU A 108 -2.48 18.08 20.06
N ASP A 109 -1.52 18.16 19.13
CA ASP A 109 -1.50 19.20 18.08
C ASP A 109 -2.51 18.89 16.96
N SER A 110 -2.89 17.63 16.85
CA SER A 110 -3.94 17.12 15.94
C SER A 110 -4.78 16.04 16.65
N ARG A 111 -5.63 15.27 15.94
CA ARG A 111 -6.55 14.33 16.59
C ARG A 111 -6.64 12.98 15.85
N PHE A 112 -5.51 12.48 15.40
CA PHE A 112 -5.46 11.19 14.70
C PHE A 112 -5.63 10.00 15.64
N PHE A 113 -5.13 10.11 16.90
CA PHE A 113 -5.27 9.10 17.94
C PHE A 113 -5.70 9.73 19.26
N HIS A 114 -6.37 8.94 20.10
CA HIS A 114 -6.57 9.35 21.49
C HIS A 114 -5.21 9.42 22.20
N PRO A 115 -4.98 10.46 23.07
CA PRO A 115 -3.67 10.64 23.71
C PRO A 115 -3.14 9.42 24.47
N ASP A 116 -4.00 8.61 25.06
CA ASP A 116 -3.59 7.38 25.74
C ASP A 116 -3.00 6.34 24.77
N ASN A 117 -3.58 6.21 23.56
CA ASN A 117 -3.02 5.36 22.53
C ASN A 117 -1.74 5.95 21.94
N GLY A 118 -1.66 7.29 21.83
CA GLY A 118 -0.42 7.98 21.45
C GLY A 118 0.75 7.63 22.35
N ARG A 119 0.57 7.72 23.68
CA ARG A 119 1.62 7.38 24.68
C ARG A 119 2.05 5.91 24.57
N ARG A 120 1.10 5.01 24.33
CA ARG A 120 1.39 3.60 24.12
C ARG A 120 2.18 3.37 22.82
N ILE A 121 1.80 4.03 21.74
CA ILE A 121 2.53 3.98 20.46
C ILE A 121 3.96 4.50 20.64
N ASP A 122 4.13 5.65 21.29
CA ASP A 122 5.47 6.21 21.57
C ASP A 122 6.34 5.24 22.38
N ALA A 123 5.78 4.65 23.44
CA ALA A 123 6.51 3.72 24.30
C ALA A 123 6.92 2.45 23.54
N MET A 124 5.99 1.82 22.82
CA MET A 124 6.27 0.63 22.02
C MET A 124 7.28 0.93 20.91
N ARG A 125 7.11 2.05 20.21
CA ARG A 125 8.00 2.41 19.10
C ARG A 125 9.42 2.73 19.59
N THR A 126 9.54 3.43 20.72
CA THR A 126 10.83 3.69 21.36
C THR A 126 11.49 2.39 21.81
N HIS A 127 10.74 1.45 22.37
CA HIS A 127 11.27 0.15 22.78
C HIS A 127 11.80 -0.66 21.58
N ILE A 128 11.07 -0.66 20.45
CA ILE A 128 11.53 -1.34 19.21
C ILE A 128 12.93 -0.85 18.79
N GLU A 129 13.26 0.44 18.96
CA GLU A 129 14.59 0.97 18.63
C GLU A 129 15.71 0.46 19.56
N THR A 130 15.38 -0.03 20.75
CA THR A 130 16.37 -0.64 21.66
C THR A 130 16.70 -2.08 21.32
N LEU A 131 15.88 -2.73 20.45
CA LEU A 131 16.03 -4.12 20.09
C LEU A 131 16.95 -4.28 18.87
N SER A 132 17.88 -5.23 18.95
CA SER A 132 18.75 -5.61 17.82
C SER A 132 18.04 -6.63 16.94
N LEU A 133 17.17 -6.16 16.04
CA LEU A 133 16.34 -7.00 15.16
C LEU A 133 16.96 -7.09 13.76
N SER A 134 16.78 -8.26 13.10
CA SER A 134 16.99 -8.35 11.66
C SER A 134 16.03 -7.42 10.91
N PRO A 135 16.36 -6.96 9.70
CA PRO A 135 15.47 -6.08 8.91
C PRO A 135 14.06 -6.65 8.74
N GLU A 136 13.93 -7.94 8.42
CA GLU A 136 12.65 -8.61 8.25
C GLU A 136 11.84 -8.67 9.56
N LEU A 137 12.51 -9.02 10.65
CA LEU A 137 11.85 -9.10 11.96
C LEU A 137 11.38 -7.72 12.43
N LYS A 138 12.21 -6.68 12.24
CA LYS A 138 11.83 -5.28 12.52
C LYS A 138 10.62 -4.88 11.69
N ALA A 139 10.60 -5.23 10.41
CA ALA A 139 9.47 -4.92 9.52
C ALA A 139 8.17 -5.60 9.96
N VAL A 140 8.24 -6.86 10.40
CA VAL A 140 7.08 -7.58 10.96
C VAL A 140 6.53 -6.88 12.20
N VAL A 141 7.39 -6.51 13.14
CA VAL A 141 7.00 -5.83 14.38
C VAL A 141 6.42 -4.44 14.11
N LEU A 142 7.04 -3.67 13.21
CA LEU A 142 6.54 -2.36 12.80
C LEU A 142 5.21 -2.47 12.04
N THR A 143 5.03 -3.47 11.21
CA THR A 143 3.75 -3.74 10.53
C THR A 143 2.65 -4.03 11.56
N SER A 144 2.94 -4.86 12.58
CA SER A 144 2.01 -5.13 13.68
C SER A 144 1.59 -3.83 14.41
N LEU A 145 2.55 -2.93 14.68
CA LEU A 145 2.29 -1.63 15.30
C LEU A 145 1.43 -0.72 14.40
N ILE A 146 1.75 -0.61 13.12
CA ILE A 146 0.99 0.17 12.14
C ILE A 146 -0.45 -0.34 12.04
N GLU A 147 -0.65 -1.65 11.94
CA GLU A 147 -1.98 -2.23 11.90
C GLU A 147 -2.77 -2.03 13.19
N ALA A 148 -2.09 -2.11 14.34
CA ALA A 148 -2.72 -1.82 15.62
C ALA A 148 -3.15 -0.34 15.73
N ALA A 149 -2.30 0.57 15.31
CA ALA A 149 -2.60 2.01 15.25
C ALA A 149 -3.77 2.30 14.27
N ASP A 150 -3.79 1.66 13.09
CA ASP A 150 -4.88 1.78 12.12
C ASP A 150 -6.24 1.32 12.66
N ARG A 151 -6.25 0.35 13.59
CA ARG A 151 -7.48 -0.11 14.25
C ARG A 151 -8.04 0.87 15.28
N VAL A 152 -7.21 1.79 15.81
CA VAL A 152 -7.60 2.74 16.86
C VAL A 152 -7.49 4.21 16.42
N ASP A 153 -7.35 4.47 15.13
CA ASP A 153 -7.29 5.82 14.57
C ASP A 153 -8.65 6.54 14.61
N SER A 154 -8.64 7.86 14.49
CA SER A 154 -9.84 8.73 14.40
C SER A 154 -9.91 9.42 13.03
N THR A 155 -9.80 8.64 11.95
CA THR A 155 -9.83 9.11 10.57
C THR A 155 -10.94 8.45 9.76
N THR A 156 -11.09 8.85 8.51
CA THR A 156 -11.95 8.19 7.52
C THR A 156 -11.19 7.17 6.65
N GLY A 157 -9.98 6.75 7.09
CA GLY A 157 -9.13 5.81 6.37
C GLY A 157 -7.97 6.44 5.59
N VAL A 158 -7.84 7.77 5.67
CA VAL A 158 -6.70 8.55 5.16
C VAL A 158 -6.26 9.59 6.19
N GLN A 159 -4.98 9.93 6.22
CA GLN A 159 -4.39 10.85 7.20
C GLN A 159 -4.32 12.31 6.69
N MET A 160 -5.14 12.64 5.69
CA MET A 160 -5.30 14.01 5.19
C MET A 160 -6.09 14.89 6.17
N ALA A 161 -6.96 14.26 6.97
CA ALA A 161 -7.78 14.90 7.97
C ALA A 161 -8.22 13.89 9.04
N TYR A 162 -8.53 14.37 10.21
CA TYR A 162 -9.09 13.60 11.31
C TYR A 162 -10.54 13.99 11.59
N LEU A 163 -11.27 13.13 12.29
CA LEU A 163 -12.66 13.39 12.67
C LEU A 163 -12.75 14.45 13.78
N LYS A 164 -13.74 15.33 13.69
CA LYS A 164 -13.97 16.38 14.71
C LYS A 164 -14.37 15.80 16.07
N ALA A 165 -15.15 14.73 16.07
CA ALA A 165 -15.43 13.92 17.26
C ALA A 165 -14.60 12.64 17.19
N TRP A 166 -14.20 12.11 18.36
CA TRP A 166 -13.50 10.84 18.41
C TRP A 166 -14.32 9.72 17.78
N ALA A 167 -13.72 8.97 16.88
CA ALA A 167 -14.30 7.71 16.45
C ALA A 167 -14.42 6.76 17.65
N PRO A 168 -15.50 5.98 17.80
CA PRO A 168 -15.65 5.03 18.92
C PRO A 168 -14.44 4.08 19.07
N ARG A 169 -13.80 3.72 17.97
CA ARG A 169 -12.60 2.87 17.99
C ARG A 169 -11.37 3.56 18.59
N ALA A 170 -11.29 4.90 18.58
CA ALA A 170 -10.15 5.62 19.14
C ALA A 170 -10.04 5.47 20.67
N HIS A 171 -11.15 5.15 21.34
CA HIS A 171 -11.18 4.87 22.79
C HIS A 171 -10.82 3.42 23.14
N LYS A 172 -10.69 2.53 22.13
CA LYS A 172 -10.23 1.17 22.37
C LYS A 172 -8.75 1.16 22.70
N HIS A 173 -8.34 0.24 23.57
CA HIS A 173 -6.94 0.03 23.88
C HIS A 173 -6.22 -0.52 22.63
N ILE A 174 -5.06 0.04 22.30
CA ILE A 174 -4.23 -0.47 21.20
C ILE A 174 -3.66 -1.83 21.59
N GLU A 175 -3.74 -2.79 20.66
CA GLU A 175 -3.27 -4.16 20.83
C GLU A 175 -2.59 -4.62 19.54
N LEU A 176 -1.35 -5.05 19.62
CA LEU A 176 -0.59 -5.61 18.52
C LEU A 176 -1.02 -7.06 18.26
N ARG A 177 -1.00 -7.48 17.00
CA ARG A 177 -1.27 -8.85 16.57
C ARG A 177 -0.22 -9.27 15.56
N LEU A 178 0.12 -10.54 15.54
CA LEU A 178 1.02 -11.09 14.53
C LEU A 178 0.39 -10.87 13.13
N PRO A 179 1.11 -10.24 12.18
CA PRO A 179 0.65 -10.15 10.80
C PRO A 179 0.56 -11.53 10.13
N ASP A 180 -0.25 -11.63 9.10
CA ASP A 180 -0.39 -12.85 8.29
C ASP A 180 0.81 -12.99 7.34
N ILE A 181 1.88 -13.61 7.84
CA ILE A 181 3.15 -13.83 7.13
C ILE A 181 3.13 -15.21 6.51
N LEU A 182 3.49 -15.31 5.24
CA LEU A 182 3.54 -16.55 4.48
C LEU A 182 4.96 -17.11 4.40
N PRO A 183 5.13 -18.44 4.28
CA PRO A 183 6.40 -19.03 3.87
C PRO A 183 6.73 -18.62 2.43
N HIS A 184 8.01 -18.71 2.06
CA HIS A 184 8.40 -18.55 0.65
C HIS A 184 7.83 -19.71 -0.19
N PRO A 185 7.26 -19.43 -1.37
CA PRO A 185 6.65 -20.46 -2.20
C PRO A 185 7.72 -21.24 -2.98
N ASN A 186 7.67 -22.57 -2.95
CA ASN A 186 8.43 -23.48 -3.84
C ASN A 186 9.92 -23.11 -4.06
N GLN A 187 10.61 -22.67 -3.02
CA GLN A 187 12.01 -22.20 -3.05
C GLN A 187 12.24 -20.93 -3.93
N LEU A 188 11.18 -20.28 -4.40
CA LEU A 188 11.28 -19.01 -5.12
C LEU A 188 11.64 -17.88 -4.14
N VAL A 189 12.47 -16.97 -4.63
CA VAL A 189 12.89 -15.79 -3.86
C VAL A 189 11.76 -14.76 -3.86
N CYS A 190 11.45 -14.23 -2.68
CA CYS A 190 10.61 -13.05 -2.53
C CYS A 190 11.46 -11.92 -1.94
N SER A 191 11.35 -10.73 -2.49
CA SER A 191 12.14 -9.57 -2.06
C SER A 191 11.32 -8.29 -2.02
N ALA A 192 11.79 -7.33 -1.21
CA ALA A 192 11.20 -6.00 -1.09
C ALA A 192 12.27 -4.94 -1.37
N HIS A 193 11.92 -3.94 -2.16
CA HIS A 193 12.80 -2.88 -2.62
C HIS A 193 12.20 -1.51 -2.29
N GLN A 194 13.07 -0.55 -1.96
CA GLN A 194 12.67 0.84 -1.75
C GLN A 194 13.34 1.73 -2.79
N LEU A 195 12.86 1.65 -4.01
CA LEU A 195 13.44 2.35 -5.16
C LEU A 195 12.39 3.25 -5.83
N ASP A 196 12.87 4.24 -6.58
CA ASP A 196 12.04 4.88 -7.61
C ASP A 196 11.61 3.83 -8.64
N ALA A 197 10.40 4.01 -9.22
CA ALA A 197 9.82 3.01 -10.11
C ALA A 197 10.69 2.70 -11.34
N THR A 198 11.26 3.73 -11.97
CA THR A 198 12.14 3.56 -13.14
C THR A 198 13.43 2.82 -12.75
N LYS A 199 14.01 3.13 -11.56
CA LYS A 199 15.18 2.41 -11.05
C LYS A 199 14.86 0.95 -10.73
N ALA A 200 13.70 0.68 -10.14
CA ALA A 200 13.27 -0.68 -9.87
C ALA A 200 13.05 -1.46 -11.19
N ALA A 201 12.41 -0.83 -12.18
CA ALA A 201 12.16 -1.40 -13.49
C ALA A 201 13.45 -1.84 -14.22
N THR A 202 14.52 -1.06 -14.09
CA THR A 202 15.83 -1.38 -14.71
C THR A 202 16.68 -2.38 -13.92
N SER A 203 16.39 -2.60 -12.64
CA SER A 203 17.20 -3.46 -11.76
C SER A 203 16.56 -4.80 -11.42
N LEU A 204 15.26 -4.93 -11.65
CA LEU A 204 14.52 -6.16 -11.39
C LEU A 204 14.11 -6.82 -12.70
N SER A 205 14.17 -8.15 -12.74
CA SER A 205 13.69 -8.96 -13.84
C SER A 205 12.76 -10.05 -13.32
N ALA A 206 11.67 -10.34 -14.03
CA ALA A 206 10.70 -11.36 -13.71
C ALA A 206 9.92 -11.81 -14.95
N ASP A 207 9.13 -12.85 -14.83
CA ASP A 207 8.27 -13.33 -15.93
C ASP A 207 7.11 -12.36 -16.22
N ILE A 208 6.59 -11.71 -15.15
CA ILE A 208 5.46 -10.77 -15.20
C ILE A 208 5.82 -9.50 -14.42
N ALA A 209 5.44 -8.34 -14.93
CA ALA A 209 5.37 -7.11 -14.11
C ALA A 209 3.90 -6.69 -13.94
N TYR A 210 3.48 -6.57 -12.68
CA TYR A 210 2.22 -5.96 -12.29
C TYR A 210 2.44 -4.49 -11.95
N LEU A 211 1.67 -3.60 -12.58
CA LEU A 211 1.78 -2.16 -12.49
C LEU A 211 0.45 -1.54 -12.05
N ASP A 212 0.45 -0.87 -10.91
CA ASP A 212 -0.67 -0.07 -10.39
C ASP A 212 -0.15 1.31 -9.97
N PRO A 213 0.33 2.12 -10.94
CA PRO A 213 0.93 3.41 -10.62
C PRO A 213 -0.11 4.37 -10.05
N PRO A 214 0.29 5.38 -9.26
CA PRO A 214 -0.59 6.51 -8.98
C PRO A 214 -1.05 7.14 -10.30
N TYR A 215 -2.34 7.40 -10.47
CA TYR A 215 -2.91 7.87 -11.73
C TYR A 215 -3.65 9.21 -11.64
N ASN A 216 -3.62 9.85 -10.47
CA ASN A 216 -4.29 11.13 -10.21
C ASN A 216 -3.54 11.95 -9.15
N GLN A 217 -4.13 13.08 -8.69
CA GLN A 217 -3.51 14.01 -7.74
C GLN A 217 -3.29 13.47 -6.32
N HIS A 218 -3.75 12.28 -5.99
CA HIS A 218 -3.66 11.74 -4.64
C HIS A 218 -2.26 11.23 -4.32
N SER A 219 -1.51 12.00 -3.52
CA SER A 219 -0.20 11.57 -3.00
C SER A 219 -0.38 10.54 -1.87
N TYR A 220 0.12 9.34 -2.06
CA TYR A 220 0.10 8.29 -1.04
C TYR A 220 0.92 8.66 0.20
N LEU A 221 2.08 9.29 0.02
CA LEU A 221 2.85 9.82 1.15
C LEU A 221 2.03 10.81 1.97
N GLY A 222 1.34 11.76 1.32
CA GLY A 222 0.49 12.74 2.00
C GLY A 222 -0.73 12.11 2.67
N ASN A 223 -1.23 10.98 2.16
CA ASN A 223 -2.37 10.26 2.73
C ASN A 223 -1.99 9.36 3.91
N TYR A 224 -0.71 8.95 4.02
CA TYR A 224 -0.23 7.96 5.00
C TYR A 224 1.06 8.40 5.69
N HIS A 225 1.24 9.72 5.86
CA HIS A 225 2.45 10.34 6.41
C HIS A 225 2.76 9.91 7.86
N ILE A 226 1.76 9.50 8.63
CA ILE A 226 1.97 9.00 10.00
C ILE A 226 2.62 7.62 9.96
N TRP A 227 2.22 6.75 9.01
CA TRP A 227 2.88 5.45 8.83
C TRP A 227 4.34 5.61 8.39
N GLU A 228 4.62 6.57 7.50
CA GLU A 228 5.98 6.94 7.13
C GLU A 228 6.81 7.37 8.35
N THR A 229 6.21 8.18 9.23
CA THR A 229 6.86 8.62 10.48
C THR A 229 7.09 7.45 11.44
N LEU A 230 6.13 6.54 11.58
CA LEU A 230 6.28 5.37 12.44
C LEU A 230 7.39 4.43 11.96
N VAL A 231 7.57 4.28 10.65
CA VAL A 231 8.65 3.45 10.11
C VAL A 231 9.99 4.14 10.23
N ARG A 232 10.11 5.38 9.77
CA ARG A 232 11.38 6.12 9.75
C ARG A 232 11.86 6.55 11.13
N TRP A 233 10.93 6.84 12.02
CA TRP A 233 11.17 7.31 13.39
C TRP A 233 12.12 8.51 13.47
N ASP A 234 12.00 9.41 12.50
CA ASP A 234 12.89 10.53 12.24
C ASP A 234 12.41 11.86 12.83
N HIS A 235 11.25 11.86 13.52
CA HIS A 235 10.64 13.02 14.17
C HIS A 235 10.66 14.28 13.28
N PRO A 236 10.03 14.24 12.10
CA PRO A 236 10.18 15.28 11.10
C PRO A 236 9.54 16.60 11.52
N GLU A 237 9.99 17.68 10.93
CA GLU A 237 9.22 18.92 10.91
C GLU A 237 7.85 18.66 10.26
N VAL A 238 6.79 19.29 10.81
CA VAL A 238 5.41 19.08 10.33
C VAL A 238 4.76 20.41 9.96
N TYR A 239 3.73 20.35 9.11
CA TYR A 239 2.99 21.55 8.70
C TYR A 239 1.47 21.30 8.61
N GLY A 240 0.73 22.41 8.70
CA GLY A 240 -0.73 22.43 8.53
C GLY A 240 -1.49 21.72 9.65
N VAL A 241 -2.82 21.79 9.61
CA VAL A 241 -3.71 21.24 10.66
C VAL A 241 -3.59 19.72 10.80
N ALA A 242 -3.23 19.03 9.74
CA ALA A 242 -3.04 17.58 9.75
C ALA A 242 -1.63 17.17 10.19
N CYS A 243 -0.77 18.11 10.62
CA CYS A 243 0.61 17.85 11.03
C CYS A 243 1.36 16.95 10.04
N LYS A 244 1.26 17.28 8.74
CA LYS A 244 1.94 16.49 7.70
C LYS A 244 3.44 16.70 7.77
N ARG A 245 4.19 15.65 7.50
CA ARG A 245 5.65 15.71 7.33
C ARG A 245 6.03 16.73 6.26
N ILE A 246 7.07 17.51 6.50
CA ILE A 246 7.51 18.57 5.56
C ILE A 246 7.88 17.99 4.19
N ASP A 247 8.47 16.81 4.14
CA ASP A 247 8.87 16.13 2.90
C ASP A 247 7.69 15.72 1.99
N CYS A 248 6.45 15.75 2.49
CA CYS A 248 5.25 15.62 1.64
C CYS A 248 5.13 16.76 0.60
N ARG A 249 5.80 17.90 0.81
CA ARG A 249 5.85 19.01 -0.15
C ARG A 249 6.88 18.79 -1.24
N GLU A 250 7.95 18.09 -0.93
CA GLU A 250 9.13 17.91 -1.78
C GLU A 250 9.08 16.62 -2.60
N ARG A 251 8.72 15.52 -1.95
CA ARG A 251 8.65 14.19 -2.57
C ARG A 251 7.37 14.06 -3.41
N LYS A 252 7.43 14.56 -4.65
CA LYS A 252 6.32 14.50 -5.62
C LYS A 252 6.57 13.40 -6.63
N SER A 253 5.62 12.49 -6.79
CA SER A 253 5.66 11.50 -7.85
C SER A 253 5.27 12.13 -9.20
N PRO A 254 5.96 11.86 -10.30
CA PRO A 254 5.56 12.30 -11.63
C PRO A 254 4.19 11.74 -12.04
N TYR A 255 3.81 10.58 -11.52
CA TYR A 255 2.51 9.95 -11.73
C TYR A 255 1.33 10.72 -11.11
N ASN A 256 1.59 11.62 -10.13
CA ASN A 256 0.58 12.52 -9.57
C ASN A 256 0.45 13.85 -10.34
N SER A 257 1.16 14.01 -11.44
CA SER A 257 1.16 15.23 -12.27
C SER A 257 0.53 14.95 -13.63
N LYS A 258 -0.56 15.64 -13.94
CA LYS A 258 -1.24 15.53 -15.25
C LYS A 258 -0.32 15.82 -16.43
N VAL A 259 0.69 16.66 -16.25
CA VAL A 259 1.66 17.06 -17.31
C VAL A 259 2.76 16.02 -17.49
N LYS A 260 3.16 15.32 -16.40
CA LYS A 260 4.35 14.46 -16.40
C LYS A 260 4.03 12.96 -16.51
N ILE A 261 2.79 12.57 -16.25
CA ILE A 261 2.42 11.15 -16.12
C ILE A 261 2.63 10.38 -17.43
N ALA A 262 2.31 10.98 -18.59
CA ALA A 262 2.45 10.31 -19.88
C ALA A 262 3.91 9.98 -20.18
N ASP A 263 4.81 10.94 -20.00
CA ASP A 263 6.24 10.74 -20.23
C ASP A 263 6.82 9.74 -19.23
N ALA A 264 6.47 9.89 -17.93
CA ALA A 264 6.95 8.99 -16.88
C ALA A 264 6.46 7.53 -17.07
N PHE A 265 5.20 7.36 -17.49
CA PHE A 265 4.65 6.04 -17.76
C PHE A 265 5.29 5.42 -19.01
N ASN A 266 5.50 6.21 -20.06
CA ASN A 266 6.16 5.76 -21.27
C ASN A 266 7.62 5.33 -21.01
N GLU A 267 8.40 6.12 -20.26
CA GLU A 267 9.76 5.78 -19.84
C GLU A 267 9.78 4.50 -18.99
N LEU A 268 8.82 4.34 -18.09
CA LEU A 268 8.69 3.14 -17.26
C LEU A 268 8.48 1.89 -18.14
N ILE A 269 7.52 1.95 -19.08
CA ILE A 269 7.21 0.80 -19.97
C ILE A 269 8.42 0.43 -20.82
N ASP A 270 9.19 1.40 -21.29
CA ASP A 270 10.41 1.16 -22.06
C ASP A 270 11.55 0.54 -21.21
N SER A 271 11.53 0.75 -19.88
CA SER A 271 12.60 0.34 -18.96
C SER A 271 12.40 -1.04 -18.32
N ILE A 272 11.19 -1.60 -18.34
CA ILE A 272 10.89 -2.87 -17.64
C ILE A 272 11.43 -4.07 -18.39
N ASP A 273 12.20 -4.90 -17.70
CA ASP A 273 12.72 -6.17 -18.21
C ASP A 273 11.80 -7.34 -17.83
N THR A 274 10.70 -7.51 -18.56
CA THR A 274 9.76 -8.62 -18.44
C THR A 274 9.11 -8.94 -19.78
N ASN A 275 8.65 -10.19 -19.97
CA ASN A 275 7.97 -10.62 -21.19
C ASN A 275 6.48 -10.19 -21.21
N THR A 276 5.88 -10.00 -20.04
CA THR A 276 4.45 -9.66 -19.92
C THR A 276 4.22 -8.57 -18.90
N LEU A 277 3.45 -7.58 -19.28
CA LEU A 277 2.97 -6.51 -18.39
C LEU A 277 1.48 -6.73 -18.10
N ILE A 278 1.09 -6.60 -16.83
CA ILE A 278 -0.30 -6.49 -16.39
C ILE A 278 -0.44 -5.13 -15.72
N VAL A 279 -1.15 -4.21 -16.37
CA VAL A 279 -1.33 -2.84 -15.90
C VAL A 279 -2.75 -2.63 -15.45
N SER A 280 -2.93 -2.14 -14.23
CA SER A 280 -4.22 -1.76 -13.65
C SER A 280 -4.37 -0.24 -13.68
N PHE A 281 -5.50 0.26 -14.20
CA PHE A 281 -5.76 1.69 -14.32
C PHE A 281 -7.26 1.99 -14.20
N SER A 282 -7.61 3.12 -13.57
CA SER A 282 -9.01 3.55 -13.45
C SER A 282 -9.38 4.61 -14.48
N ASP A 283 -10.66 4.64 -14.89
CA ASP A 283 -11.23 5.70 -15.74
C ASP A 283 -11.20 7.12 -15.12
N GLU A 284 -10.80 7.23 -13.85
CA GLU A 284 -10.53 8.49 -13.16
C GLU A 284 -9.07 8.95 -13.28
N GLY A 285 -8.23 8.21 -13.99
CA GLY A 285 -6.81 8.55 -14.20
C GLY A 285 -6.61 9.72 -15.15
N TYR A 286 -5.41 10.28 -15.12
CA TYR A 286 -5.01 11.34 -16.06
C TYR A 286 -4.76 10.83 -17.47
N LEU A 287 -4.39 9.55 -17.65
CA LEU A 287 -4.25 8.90 -18.95
C LEU A 287 -5.55 8.21 -19.33
N GLY A 288 -5.95 8.41 -20.57
CA GLY A 288 -7.09 7.72 -21.16
C GLY A 288 -6.77 6.26 -21.54
N ARG A 289 -7.81 5.44 -21.69
CA ARG A 289 -7.68 4.03 -22.13
C ARG A 289 -6.84 3.92 -23.41
N ASP A 290 -7.18 4.68 -24.46
CA ASP A 290 -6.55 4.58 -25.76
C ASP A 290 -5.06 5.01 -25.73
N GLU A 291 -4.73 5.99 -24.86
CA GLU A 291 -3.36 6.44 -24.64
C GLU A 291 -2.51 5.38 -23.96
N ILE A 292 -3.04 4.72 -22.93
CA ILE A 292 -2.35 3.60 -22.25
C ILE A 292 -2.14 2.43 -23.22
N GLU A 293 -3.18 2.07 -23.99
CA GLU A 293 -3.11 0.99 -24.97
C GLU A 293 -2.05 1.30 -26.04
N HIS A 294 -1.99 2.53 -26.52
CA HIS A 294 -0.97 2.98 -27.48
C HIS A 294 0.46 2.87 -26.91
N ILE A 295 0.68 3.29 -25.66
CA ILE A 295 1.99 3.19 -25.00
C ILE A 295 2.39 1.71 -24.86
N LEU A 296 1.46 0.86 -24.43
CA LEU A 296 1.71 -0.56 -24.20
C LEU A 296 1.91 -1.37 -25.48
N ALA A 297 1.36 -0.92 -26.62
CA ALA A 297 1.50 -1.60 -27.91
C ALA A 297 2.95 -1.74 -28.39
N LYS A 298 3.89 -0.94 -27.86
CA LYS A 298 5.33 -1.10 -28.09
C LYS A 298 5.88 -2.44 -27.58
N ARG A 299 5.20 -3.05 -26.59
CA ARG A 299 5.59 -4.33 -25.97
C ARG A 299 5.00 -5.54 -26.67
N GLY A 300 4.25 -5.34 -27.75
CA GLY A 300 3.59 -6.39 -28.51
C GLY A 300 2.07 -6.32 -28.43
N PRO A 301 1.35 -7.45 -28.62
CA PRO A 301 -0.11 -7.48 -28.51
C PRO A 301 -0.62 -6.97 -27.19
N VAL A 302 -1.76 -6.24 -27.21
CA VAL A 302 -2.43 -5.74 -26.02
C VAL A 302 -3.85 -6.29 -25.94
N VAL A 303 -4.24 -6.80 -24.77
CA VAL A 303 -5.61 -7.19 -24.45
C VAL A 303 -6.10 -6.31 -23.32
N VAL A 304 -7.30 -5.75 -23.44
CA VAL A 304 -7.89 -4.88 -22.44
C VAL A 304 -9.14 -5.53 -21.86
N LEU A 305 -9.18 -5.65 -20.55
CA LEU A 305 -10.34 -6.11 -19.77
C LEU A 305 -10.87 -4.96 -18.95
N ASP A 306 -12.17 -4.80 -18.89
CA ASP A 306 -12.81 -3.81 -18.04
C ASP A 306 -13.61 -4.44 -16.90
N ARG A 307 -13.65 -3.75 -15.77
CA ARG A 307 -14.42 -4.14 -14.58
C ARG A 307 -15.12 -2.93 -13.98
N ASP A 308 -16.40 -3.07 -13.78
CA ASP A 308 -17.16 -2.10 -13.00
C ASP A 308 -16.78 -2.23 -11.51
N HIS A 309 -16.25 -1.15 -10.93
CA HIS A 309 -15.69 -1.13 -9.58
C HIS A 309 -16.36 -0.06 -8.71
N PRO A 310 -16.78 -0.39 -7.47
CA PRO A 310 -17.32 0.61 -6.56
C PRO A 310 -16.22 1.58 -6.10
N ARG A 311 -16.51 2.87 -6.16
CA ARG A 311 -15.61 3.90 -5.62
C ARG A 311 -15.41 3.74 -4.11
N TYR A 312 -14.27 4.22 -3.63
CA TYR A 312 -13.94 4.26 -2.21
C TYR A 312 -15.06 4.92 -1.38
N VAL A 313 -15.37 4.32 -0.23
CA VAL A 313 -16.50 4.72 0.64
C VAL A 313 -16.45 6.21 1.04
N GLY A 314 -15.27 6.80 1.15
CA GLY A 314 -15.09 8.23 1.40
C GLY A 314 -15.81 9.14 0.39
N CYS A 315 -15.93 8.71 -0.87
CA CYS A 315 -16.65 9.45 -1.90
C CYS A 315 -18.16 9.52 -1.65
N LYS A 316 -18.73 8.58 -0.89
CA LYS A 316 -20.15 8.54 -0.52
C LYS A 316 -20.50 9.53 0.60
N ILE A 317 -19.52 9.96 1.39
CA ILE A 317 -19.72 10.90 2.51
C ILE A 317 -20.01 12.31 2.00
N GLY A 318 -19.54 12.66 0.80
CA GLY A 318 -19.67 14.01 0.22
C GLY A 318 -18.60 14.98 0.75
N ILE A 319 -18.57 16.17 0.16
CA ILE A 319 -17.63 17.22 0.54
C ILE A 319 -18.25 18.06 1.66
N HIS A 320 -17.56 18.17 2.78
CA HIS A 320 -17.98 19.02 3.91
C HIS A 320 -16.97 20.16 4.09
N ASN A 321 -17.48 21.36 4.39
CA ASN A 321 -16.63 22.51 4.71
C ASN A 321 -16.03 22.38 6.13
N GLN A 322 -15.15 23.34 6.50
CA GLN A 322 -14.53 23.35 7.82
C GLN A 322 -15.55 23.44 8.99
N LYS A 323 -16.78 23.91 8.72
CA LYS A 323 -17.87 23.97 9.71
C LYS A 323 -18.68 22.67 9.78
N GLY A 324 -18.37 21.67 8.95
CA GLY A 324 -19.06 20.37 8.92
C GLY A 324 -20.32 20.35 8.05
N ASN A 325 -20.65 21.42 7.33
CA ASN A 325 -21.79 21.46 6.44
C ASN A 325 -21.43 20.82 5.11
N LYS A 326 -22.34 19.98 4.56
CA LYS A 326 -22.19 19.36 3.25
C LYS A 326 -22.26 20.43 2.16
N VAL A 327 -21.18 20.61 1.41
CA VAL A 327 -21.04 21.64 0.36
C VAL A 327 -20.90 21.08 -1.04
N GLY A 328 -20.89 19.75 -1.22
CA GLY A 328 -20.78 19.10 -2.52
C GLY A 328 -21.77 17.96 -2.69
N LYS A 329 -22.19 17.73 -3.95
CA LYS A 329 -22.98 16.56 -4.33
C LYS A 329 -22.08 15.33 -4.43
N VAL A 330 -22.63 14.16 -4.03
CA VAL A 330 -21.98 12.87 -4.29
C VAL A 330 -21.96 12.66 -5.80
N GLY A 331 -20.76 12.50 -6.36
CA GLY A 331 -20.59 12.25 -7.79
C GLY A 331 -20.85 10.79 -8.17
N LYS A 332 -20.28 10.35 -9.29
CA LYS A 332 -20.31 8.96 -9.77
C LYS A 332 -19.82 8.02 -8.67
N VAL A 333 -20.60 7.00 -8.31
CA VAL A 333 -20.28 6.07 -7.20
C VAL A 333 -19.61 4.78 -7.66
N ARG A 334 -19.46 4.58 -8.96
CA ARG A 334 -18.79 3.45 -9.60
C ARG A 334 -17.83 3.97 -10.65
N ASN A 335 -16.71 3.29 -10.82
CA ASN A 335 -15.66 3.55 -11.81
C ASN A 335 -15.47 2.29 -12.66
N THR A 336 -14.87 2.46 -13.82
CA THR A 336 -14.33 1.35 -14.60
C THR A 336 -12.85 1.19 -14.27
N GLU A 337 -12.47 0.00 -13.84
CA GLU A 337 -11.09 -0.41 -13.71
C GLU A 337 -10.71 -1.21 -14.95
N TYR A 338 -9.63 -0.83 -15.60
CA TYR A 338 -9.08 -1.52 -16.76
C TYR A 338 -7.87 -2.36 -16.35
N PHE A 339 -7.78 -3.56 -16.92
CA PHE A 339 -6.57 -4.36 -16.93
C PHE A 339 -6.06 -4.44 -18.36
N PHE A 340 -4.86 -3.94 -18.59
CA PHE A 340 -4.15 -4.05 -19.84
C PHE A 340 -3.12 -5.14 -19.70
N ILE A 341 -3.17 -6.14 -20.56
CA ILE A 341 -2.18 -7.20 -20.63
C ILE A 341 -1.40 -7.01 -21.95
N ALA A 342 -0.09 -6.77 -21.84
CA ALA A 342 0.76 -6.47 -22.98
C ALA A 342 1.96 -7.42 -23.07
N GLY A 343 2.40 -7.75 -24.28
CA GLY A 343 3.49 -8.66 -24.56
C GLY A 343 3.06 -10.11 -24.76
N GLU A 344 3.94 -11.06 -24.50
CA GLU A 344 3.73 -12.49 -24.82
C GLU A 344 2.49 -13.10 -24.13
N GLY A 345 2.19 -12.70 -22.90
CA GLY A 345 1.05 -13.22 -22.16
C GLY A 345 -0.32 -12.73 -22.65
N ALA A 346 -0.37 -11.66 -23.45
CA ALA A 346 -1.63 -11.13 -23.97
C ALA A 346 -2.39 -12.14 -24.81
N GLN A 347 -1.69 -12.93 -25.65
CA GLN A 347 -2.31 -13.94 -26.49
C GLN A 347 -2.98 -15.04 -25.65
N ARG A 348 -2.32 -15.52 -24.58
CA ARG A 348 -2.88 -16.55 -23.68
C ARG A 348 -4.18 -16.07 -23.02
N VAL A 349 -4.20 -14.79 -22.60
CA VAL A 349 -5.41 -14.20 -22.01
C VAL A 349 -6.53 -14.08 -23.05
N ALA A 350 -6.21 -13.68 -24.29
CA ALA A 350 -7.20 -13.61 -25.38
C ALA A 350 -7.80 -14.97 -25.72
N GLU A 351 -7.00 -16.03 -25.74
CA GLU A 351 -7.44 -17.42 -25.97
C GLU A 351 -8.35 -17.90 -24.83
N ALA A 352 -7.93 -17.72 -23.57
CA ALA A 352 -8.74 -18.10 -22.40
C ALA A 352 -10.11 -17.40 -22.36
N GLN A 353 -10.20 -16.15 -22.86
CA GLN A 353 -11.48 -15.44 -22.96
C GLN A 353 -12.41 -16.02 -24.02
N LYS A 354 -11.87 -16.47 -25.17
CA LYS A 354 -12.68 -17.11 -26.22
C LYS A 354 -13.30 -18.40 -25.72
N ASP A 355 -12.55 -19.19 -24.96
CA ASP A 355 -13.02 -20.47 -24.41
C ASP A 355 -14.17 -20.26 -23.40
N LEU A 356 -14.10 -19.16 -22.59
CA LEU A 356 -15.18 -18.80 -21.66
C LEU A 356 -16.47 -18.30 -22.35
N VAL A 357 -16.36 -17.74 -23.54
CA VAL A 357 -17.55 -17.28 -24.32
C VAL A 357 -18.15 -18.44 -25.13
N ALA A 358 -17.36 -19.46 -25.44
CA ALA A 358 -17.79 -20.65 -26.20
C ALA A 358 -18.43 -21.76 -25.32
N ALA A 359 -18.26 -21.70 -23.99
CA ALA A 359 -18.83 -22.64 -23.00
C ALA A 359 -20.13 -22.12 -22.40
#